data_2967bf22c19e3317392f27c64be7c8be
#
_entry.id   2967bf22c19e3317392f27c64be7c8be
#
_cell.length_a   1.000
_cell.length_b   1.000
_cell.length_c   1.000
_cell.angle_alpha   90.00
_cell.angle_beta   90.00
_cell.angle_gamma   90.00
#
_symmetry.space_group_name_H-M   'P 1'
#
loop_
_entity.id
_entity.type
_entity.pdbx_description
1 polymer ?
#
loop_
_entity_poly.entity_id
_entity_poly.type
_entity_poly.pdbx_seq_one_letter_code
_entity_poly.pdbx_strand_id
1 'polypeptide(L)'
;MAASPNNAELDRTACAVADAAHAAQASATADDIVCAANIAENPYKRDFPLLANHPDLVFLDSAATAQRPKVVLDAQRRFYEEMNANALRGLYRLSVEATEAIEIARQRVARFIGAPDAHDIVLTRNASESLNIVAKAFAPTVLEPGDEVCITIMEHHSNLIPWQQACRDAGAKLVYLYPDEDGIIQPEEMDKKIGPKTKILSVVHVSN
;
A
#
# COMPACT_ATOMS: atom_id res chain seq x y z
N MET A 1 -6.75 -2.89 -37.05
CA MET A 1 -7.70 -3.10 -35.91
C MET A 1 -7.32 -4.43 -35.29
N ALA A 2 -6.52 -4.38 -34.22
CA ALA A 2 -6.20 -5.56 -33.42
C ALA A 2 -7.25 -5.67 -32.31
N ALA A 3 -7.88 -6.83 -32.16
CA ALA A 3 -8.90 -7.09 -31.16
C ALA A 3 -8.27 -7.07 -29.77
N SER A 4 -8.92 -6.38 -28.82
CA SER A 4 -8.57 -6.38 -27.39
C SER A 4 -8.68 -7.83 -26.85
N PRO A 5 -7.72 -8.31 -26.04
CA PRO A 5 -7.80 -9.64 -25.48
C PRO A 5 -9.02 -9.77 -24.57
N ASN A 6 -9.73 -10.87 -24.70
CA ASN A 6 -10.96 -11.18 -24.01
C ASN A 6 -10.65 -11.51 -22.53
N ASN A 7 -11.48 -11.07 -21.57
CA ASN A 7 -11.34 -11.32 -20.13
C ASN A 7 -11.06 -12.79 -19.76
N ALA A 8 -11.55 -13.74 -20.57
CA ALA A 8 -11.30 -15.17 -20.39
C ALA A 8 -9.83 -15.60 -20.66
N GLU A 9 -9.07 -14.80 -21.39
CA GLU A 9 -7.65 -15.06 -21.68
C GLU A 9 -6.76 -14.55 -20.55
N LEU A 10 -7.13 -13.43 -19.96
CA LEU A 10 -6.46 -12.88 -18.75
C LEU A 10 -6.64 -13.78 -17.52
N ASP A 11 -7.83 -14.36 -17.34
CA ASP A 11 -8.11 -15.31 -16.24
C ASP A 11 -7.30 -16.61 -16.38
N ARG A 12 -7.09 -17.11 -17.61
CA ARG A 12 -6.28 -18.32 -17.84
C ARG A 12 -4.80 -18.08 -17.59
N THR A 13 -4.30 -16.88 -17.89
CA THR A 13 -2.89 -16.53 -17.65
C THR A 13 -2.61 -16.36 -16.16
N ALA A 14 -3.52 -15.75 -15.41
CA ALA A 14 -3.41 -15.61 -13.96
C ALA A 14 -3.45 -16.98 -13.25
N CYS A 15 -4.30 -17.90 -13.72
CA CYS A 15 -4.38 -19.26 -13.16
C CYS A 15 -3.10 -20.06 -13.45
N ALA A 16 -2.54 -19.97 -14.67
CA ALA A 16 -1.30 -20.66 -15.05
C ALA A 16 -0.07 -20.16 -14.25
N VAL A 17 -0.01 -18.87 -13.91
CA VAL A 17 1.06 -18.31 -13.07
C VAL A 17 0.93 -18.78 -11.62
N ALA A 18 -0.29 -18.88 -11.09
CA ALA A 18 -0.53 -19.41 -9.75
C ALA A 18 -0.17 -20.90 -9.64
N ASP A 19 -0.48 -21.70 -10.67
CA ASP A 19 -0.14 -23.13 -10.73
C ASP A 19 1.37 -23.34 -10.88
N ALA A 20 2.08 -22.50 -11.65
CA ALA A 20 3.53 -22.55 -11.76
C ALA A 20 4.24 -22.16 -10.46
N ALA A 21 3.73 -21.18 -9.72
CA ALA A 21 4.24 -20.82 -8.40
C ALA A 21 4.04 -21.92 -7.37
N HIS A 22 2.89 -22.60 -7.40
CA HIS A 22 2.61 -23.78 -6.54
C HIS A 22 3.51 -24.98 -6.85
N ALA A 23 3.78 -25.22 -8.15
CA ALA A 23 4.68 -26.31 -8.57
C ALA A 23 6.15 -26.01 -8.20
N ALA A 24 6.59 -24.75 -8.24
CA ALA A 24 7.92 -24.36 -7.81
C ALA A 24 8.13 -24.52 -6.29
N GLN A 25 7.11 -24.28 -5.48
CA GLN A 25 7.15 -24.52 -4.03
C GLN A 25 7.23 -26.01 -3.65
N ALA A 26 6.71 -26.89 -4.49
CA ALA A 26 6.69 -28.33 -4.21
C ALA A 26 8.03 -29.03 -4.51
N SER A 27 8.99 -28.40 -5.19
CA SER A 27 10.26 -28.99 -5.60
C SER A 27 11.48 -28.56 -4.81
N ALA A 28 11.37 -27.55 -3.92
CA ALA A 28 12.46 -27.13 -3.06
C ALA A 28 12.60 -28.11 -1.88
N THR A 29 13.69 -28.86 -1.85
CA THR A 29 14.04 -29.72 -0.71
C THR A 29 14.63 -28.88 0.43
N ALA A 30 14.53 -29.38 1.67
CA ALA A 30 15.06 -28.68 2.86
C ALA A 30 16.56 -28.35 2.74
N ASP A 31 17.31 -29.06 1.89
CA ASP A 31 18.76 -28.85 1.65
C ASP A 31 19.06 -27.67 0.73
N ASP A 32 18.10 -27.19 -0.08
CA ASP A 32 18.27 -26.01 -0.93
C ASP A 32 18.19 -24.69 -0.12
N ILE A 33 17.81 -24.75 1.15
CA ILE A 33 17.67 -23.59 2.04
C ILE A 33 18.97 -23.29 2.82
N VAL A 34 20.01 -24.13 2.70
CA VAL A 34 21.28 -23.99 3.44
C VAL A 34 22.27 -23.07 2.73
N CYS A 35 21.92 -21.82 2.49
CA CYS A 35 22.89 -20.75 2.23
C CYS A 35 22.78 -19.62 3.26
N ALA A 36 22.38 -19.93 4.49
CA ALA A 36 22.19 -18.94 5.56
C ALA A 36 23.41 -18.77 6.49
N ALA A 37 24.55 -19.36 6.18
CA ALA A 37 25.70 -19.39 7.10
C ALA A 37 26.46 -18.07 7.24
N ASN A 38 26.09 -16.98 6.53
CA ASN A 38 26.77 -15.69 6.63
C ASN A 38 25.85 -14.46 6.47
N ILE A 39 24.56 -14.58 6.74
CA ILE A 39 23.72 -13.39 6.90
C ILE A 39 24.07 -12.83 8.30
N ALA A 40 24.72 -11.68 8.33
CA ALA A 40 25.00 -10.97 9.58
C ALA A 40 23.70 -10.89 10.39
N GLU A 41 23.75 -11.30 11.66
CA GLU A 41 22.57 -11.33 12.53
C GLU A 41 21.91 -9.95 12.52
N ASN A 42 20.67 -9.88 12.07
CA ASN A 42 19.95 -8.61 12.02
C ASN A 42 19.75 -8.10 13.46
N PRO A 43 20.41 -6.99 13.85
CA PRO A 43 20.39 -6.51 15.23
C PRO A 43 19.00 -6.11 15.71
N TYR A 44 18.07 -5.83 14.79
CA TYR A 44 16.69 -5.43 15.10
C TYR A 44 15.75 -6.63 15.29
N LYS A 45 16.16 -7.86 14.97
CA LYS A 45 15.31 -9.06 15.08
C LYS A 45 14.70 -9.21 16.48
N ARG A 46 15.48 -8.89 17.51
CA ARG A 46 15.07 -8.94 18.93
C ARG A 46 13.97 -7.94 19.31
N ASP A 47 13.81 -6.87 18.52
CA ASP A 47 12.79 -5.84 18.79
C ASP A 47 11.39 -6.30 18.36
N PHE A 48 11.31 -7.40 17.63
CA PHE A 48 10.07 -8.00 17.14
C PHE A 48 9.79 -9.30 17.91
N PRO A 49 8.83 -9.32 18.84
CA PRO A 49 8.59 -10.47 19.72
C PRO A 49 8.35 -11.80 18.98
N LEU A 50 7.62 -11.76 17.85
CA LEU A 50 7.42 -12.95 17.05
C LEU A 50 8.76 -13.54 16.55
N LEU A 51 9.63 -12.69 16.01
CA LEU A 51 10.93 -13.12 15.48
C LEU A 51 11.90 -13.51 16.60
N ALA A 52 11.81 -12.84 17.77
CA ALA A 52 12.62 -13.19 18.94
C ALA A 52 12.22 -14.57 19.51
N ASN A 53 10.93 -14.90 19.48
CA ASN A 53 10.42 -16.21 19.94
C ASN A 53 10.69 -17.35 18.93
N HIS A 54 11.06 -17.03 17.70
CA HIS A 54 11.38 -17.97 16.64
C HIS A 54 12.75 -17.63 16.02
N PRO A 55 13.88 -17.90 16.72
CA PRO A 55 15.20 -17.47 16.31
C PRO A 55 15.62 -18.01 14.93
N ASP A 56 15.18 -19.20 14.57
CA ASP A 56 15.49 -19.86 13.30
C ASP A 56 14.57 -19.41 12.14
N LEU A 57 13.54 -18.59 12.42
CA LEU A 57 12.62 -18.13 11.40
C LEU A 57 13.26 -17.08 10.52
N VAL A 58 13.26 -17.29 9.22
CA VAL A 58 13.51 -16.29 8.17
C VAL A 58 12.15 -15.86 7.62
N PHE A 59 11.73 -14.65 7.98
CA PHE A 59 10.44 -14.11 7.56
C PHE A 59 10.62 -13.17 6.37
N LEU A 60 10.15 -13.58 5.18
CA LEU A 60 10.31 -12.86 3.92
C LEU A 60 8.99 -12.29 3.36
N ASP A 61 7.88 -12.48 4.06
CA ASP A 61 6.54 -12.08 3.61
C ASP A 61 6.07 -10.74 4.21
N SER A 62 7.01 -9.80 4.38
CA SER A 62 6.67 -8.46 4.93
C SER A 62 5.80 -7.62 4.00
N ALA A 63 5.75 -7.94 2.70
CA ALA A 63 4.87 -7.28 1.75
C ALA A 63 3.38 -7.57 2.06
N ALA A 64 3.05 -8.81 2.45
CA ALA A 64 1.70 -9.19 2.84
C ALA A 64 1.37 -8.73 4.26
N THR A 65 2.30 -8.91 5.21
CA THR A 65 2.12 -8.46 6.61
C THR A 65 3.46 -8.17 7.29
N ALA A 66 3.66 -6.95 7.75
CA ALA A 66 4.83 -6.58 8.53
C ALA A 66 4.70 -7.05 9.97
N GLN A 67 5.78 -7.57 10.55
CA GLN A 67 5.84 -7.89 11.96
C GLN A 67 5.82 -6.62 12.81
N ARG A 68 5.26 -6.71 14.01
CA ARG A 68 5.08 -5.55 14.89
C ARG A 68 6.18 -5.51 15.94
N PRO A 69 6.92 -4.41 16.05
CA PRO A 69 7.91 -4.26 17.10
C PRO A 69 7.24 -4.15 18.47
N LYS A 70 7.98 -4.58 19.50
CA LYS A 70 7.52 -4.57 20.89
C LYS A 70 6.99 -3.20 21.34
N VAL A 71 7.66 -2.12 20.95
CA VAL A 71 7.27 -0.75 21.32
C VAL A 71 5.86 -0.38 20.80
N VAL A 72 5.46 -0.89 19.65
CA VAL A 72 4.12 -0.66 19.07
C VAL A 72 3.08 -1.48 19.85
N LEU A 73 3.39 -2.75 20.15
CA LEU A 73 2.49 -3.63 20.92
C LEU A 73 2.28 -3.09 22.33
N ASP A 74 3.34 -2.63 23.00
CA ASP A 74 3.27 -2.05 24.33
C ASP A 74 2.47 -0.72 24.34
N ALA A 75 2.64 0.12 23.31
CA ALA A 75 1.88 1.35 23.17
C ALA A 75 0.38 1.09 22.99
N GLN A 76 0.04 0.12 22.14
CA GLN A 76 -1.35 -0.28 21.92
C GLN A 76 -1.98 -0.86 23.19
N ARG A 77 -1.25 -1.75 23.89
CA ARG A 77 -1.69 -2.33 25.17
C ARG A 77 -1.93 -1.26 26.21
N ARG A 78 -0.96 -0.35 26.40
CA ARG A 78 -1.08 0.76 27.34
C ARG A 78 -2.27 1.66 27.04
N PHE A 79 -2.53 1.95 25.75
CA PHE A 79 -3.70 2.73 25.38
C PHE A 79 -5.00 2.08 25.88
N TYR A 80 -5.17 0.78 25.64
CA TYR A 80 -6.39 0.08 26.07
C TYR A 80 -6.50 -0.08 27.58
N GLU A 81 -5.40 -0.26 28.29
CA GLU A 81 -5.38 -0.46 29.75
C GLU A 81 -5.52 0.86 30.53
N GLU A 82 -5.03 1.99 29.99
CA GLU A 82 -4.88 3.23 30.77
C GLU A 82 -5.65 4.43 30.20
N MET A 83 -5.92 4.48 28.89
CA MET A 83 -6.37 5.69 28.20
C MET A 83 -7.58 5.49 27.29
N ASN A 84 -8.13 4.28 27.20
CA ASN A 84 -9.21 3.96 26.26
C ASN A 84 -10.48 4.78 26.54
N ALA A 85 -10.65 5.85 25.79
CA ALA A 85 -11.79 6.76 25.87
C ALA A 85 -12.16 7.30 24.49
N ASN A 86 -13.38 7.86 24.40
CA ASN A 86 -13.85 8.50 23.16
C ASN A 86 -13.10 9.82 22.93
N ALA A 87 -12.14 9.81 22.03
CA ALA A 87 -11.40 11.00 21.63
C ALA A 87 -12.29 12.05 20.95
N LEU A 88 -11.91 13.32 21.00
CA LEU A 88 -12.49 14.48 20.33
C LEU A 88 -13.88 14.95 20.85
N ARG A 89 -14.58 14.21 21.70
CA ARG A 89 -15.96 14.55 22.08
C ARG A 89 -16.22 14.64 23.58
N GLY A 90 -15.28 14.30 24.43
CA GLY A 90 -15.46 14.32 25.87
C GLY A 90 -14.65 15.42 26.56
N LEU A 91 -15.19 15.98 27.65
CA LEU A 91 -14.51 16.97 28.47
C LEU A 91 -13.87 16.35 29.74
N TYR A 92 -14.00 15.04 29.92
CA TYR A 92 -13.40 14.33 31.05
C TYR A 92 -11.94 13.94 30.73
N ARG A 93 -11.12 13.78 31.77
CA ARG A 93 -9.66 13.61 31.69
C ARG A 93 -9.22 12.58 30.63
N LEU A 94 -9.75 11.38 30.68
CA LEU A 94 -9.33 10.32 29.72
C LEU A 94 -9.65 10.67 28.26
N SER A 95 -10.77 11.36 27.98
CA SER A 95 -11.10 11.79 26.62
C SER A 95 -10.14 12.88 26.13
N VAL A 96 -9.72 13.78 27.00
CA VAL A 96 -8.71 14.80 26.67
C VAL A 96 -7.37 14.13 26.39
N GLU A 97 -6.90 13.25 27.26
CA GLU A 97 -5.64 12.49 27.10
C GLU A 97 -5.63 11.67 25.80
N ALA A 98 -6.73 10.98 25.47
CA ALA A 98 -6.86 10.24 24.22
C ALA A 98 -6.82 11.16 22.97
N THR A 99 -7.44 12.34 23.06
CA THR A 99 -7.42 13.35 22.01
C THR A 99 -6.01 13.88 21.79
N GLU A 100 -5.32 14.25 22.86
CA GLU A 100 -3.94 14.74 22.81
C GLU A 100 -2.99 13.69 22.21
N ALA A 101 -3.16 12.43 22.56
CA ALA A 101 -2.35 11.34 22.01
C ALA A 101 -2.51 11.22 20.49
N ILE A 102 -3.74 11.35 19.96
CA ILE A 102 -4.01 11.35 18.51
C ILE A 102 -3.36 12.56 17.84
N GLU A 103 -3.50 13.76 18.41
CA GLU A 103 -2.94 14.98 17.83
C GLU A 103 -1.39 14.95 17.83
N ILE A 104 -0.78 14.44 18.90
CA ILE A 104 0.68 14.22 18.95
C ILE A 104 1.13 13.22 17.88
N ALA A 105 0.38 12.11 17.70
CA ALA A 105 0.69 11.14 16.65
C ALA A 105 0.60 11.78 15.25
N ARG A 106 -0.46 12.55 14.98
CA ARG A 106 -0.67 13.30 13.74
C ARG A 106 0.48 14.26 13.43
N GLN A 107 0.89 15.06 14.45
CA GLN A 107 2.03 15.98 14.32
C GLN A 107 3.35 15.25 14.02
N ARG A 108 3.57 14.08 14.63
CA ARG A 108 4.77 13.27 14.37
C ARG A 108 4.80 12.74 12.94
N VAL A 109 3.66 12.27 12.44
CA VAL A 109 3.52 11.82 11.05
C VAL A 109 3.75 12.99 10.09
N ALA A 110 3.12 14.14 10.33
CA ALA A 110 3.30 15.35 9.51
C ALA A 110 4.79 15.73 9.40
N ARG A 111 5.50 15.80 10.53
CA ARG A 111 6.94 16.10 10.54
C ARG A 111 7.76 15.05 9.80
N PHE A 112 7.43 13.78 9.94
CA PHE A 112 8.16 12.67 9.29
C PHE A 112 8.06 12.71 7.78
N ILE A 113 6.86 13.03 7.23
CA ILE A 113 6.64 13.09 5.78
C ILE A 113 6.81 14.49 5.20
N GLY A 114 7.14 15.50 6.01
CA GLY A 114 7.33 16.89 5.56
C GLY A 114 6.03 17.61 5.21
N ALA A 115 4.88 17.20 5.76
CA ALA A 115 3.63 17.92 5.60
C ALA A 115 3.67 19.25 6.38
N PRO A 116 3.14 20.36 5.82
CA PRO A 116 3.22 21.67 6.43
C PRO A 116 2.37 21.79 7.70
N ASP A 117 1.23 21.07 7.78
CA ASP A 117 0.31 21.09 8.91
C ASP A 117 -0.11 19.67 9.32
N ALA A 118 -0.29 19.46 10.62
CA ALA A 118 -0.82 18.21 11.14
C ALA A 118 -2.28 17.95 10.71
N HIS A 119 -3.03 19.01 10.42
CA HIS A 119 -4.40 18.89 9.91
C HIS A 119 -4.48 18.31 8.49
N ASP A 120 -3.37 18.32 7.74
CA ASP A 120 -3.28 17.68 6.43
C ASP A 120 -3.18 16.14 6.54
N ILE A 121 -2.99 15.61 7.74
CA ILE A 121 -2.84 14.18 7.99
C ILE A 121 -4.19 13.55 8.34
N VAL A 122 -4.63 12.64 7.49
CA VAL A 122 -5.82 11.81 7.72
C VAL A 122 -5.37 10.39 8.07
N LEU A 123 -5.65 9.95 9.30
CA LEU A 123 -5.34 8.59 9.74
C LEU A 123 -6.43 7.62 9.27
N THR A 124 -6.03 6.57 8.58
CA THR A 124 -6.90 5.53 8.04
C THR A 124 -6.47 4.15 8.54
N ARG A 125 -7.27 3.13 8.29
CA ARG A 125 -6.95 1.75 8.70
C ARG A 125 -5.84 1.13 7.85
N ASN A 126 -5.74 1.51 6.59
CA ASN A 126 -4.75 0.96 5.63
C ASN A 126 -4.75 1.77 4.33
N ALA A 127 -3.76 1.49 3.46
CA ALA A 127 -3.62 2.13 2.15
C ALA A 127 -4.86 1.94 1.24
N SER A 128 -5.52 0.77 1.30
CA SER A 128 -6.73 0.53 0.49
C SER A 128 -7.85 1.50 0.85
N GLU A 129 -8.06 1.78 2.15
CA GLU A 129 -9.02 2.78 2.58
C GLU A 129 -8.62 4.19 2.13
N SER A 130 -7.34 4.55 2.32
CA SER A 130 -6.83 5.86 1.89
C SER A 130 -7.06 6.12 0.41
N LEU A 131 -6.68 5.18 -0.45
CA LEU A 131 -6.84 5.29 -1.90
C LEU A 131 -8.32 5.35 -2.32
N ASN A 132 -9.19 4.57 -1.66
CA ASN A 132 -10.63 4.66 -1.90
C ASN A 132 -11.22 6.00 -1.46
N ILE A 133 -10.77 6.58 -0.33
CA ILE A 133 -11.20 7.92 0.11
C ILE A 133 -10.79 8.95 -0.93
N VAL A 134 -9.53 8.93 -1.40
CA VAL A 134 -9.05 9.89 -2.43
C VAL A 134 -9.85 9.71 -3.72
N ALA A 135 -10.00 8.49 -4.21
CA ALA A 135 -10.74 8.24 -5.46
C ALA A 135 -12.22 8.64 -5.36
N LYS A 136 -12.87 8.47 -4.20
CA LYS A 136 -14.29 8.81 -4.02
C LYS A 136 -14.56 10.26 -3.66
N ALA A 137 -13.64 10.90 -2.90
CA ALA A 137 -13.85 12.25 -2.43
C ALA A 137 -13.19 13.32 -3.31
N PHE A 138 -11.98 13.05 -3.81
CA PHE A 138 -11.22 14.01 -4.60
C PHE A 138 -11.49 13.89 -6.10
N ALA A 139 -11.53 12.68 -6.67
CA ALA A 139 -11.71 12.52 -8.11
C ALA A 139 -12.96 13.25 -8.66
N PRO A 140 -14.15 13.20 -8.01
CA PRO A 140 -15.32 13.94 -8.48
C PRO A 140 -15.15 15.47 -8.50
N THR A 141 -14.17 16.02 -7.80
CA THR A 141 -13.92 17.47 -7.78
C THR A 141 -13.03 17.96 -8.91
N VAL A 142 -12.34 17.02 -9.61
CA VAL A 142 -11.34 17.35 -10.63
C VAL A 142 -11.56 16.66 -11.97
N LEU A 143 -12.35 15.57 -12.01
CA LEU A 143 -12.59 14.80 -13.24
C LEU A 143 -13.89 15.24 -13.92
N GLU A 144 -13.78 15.49 -15.23
CA GLU A 144 -14.88 15.71 -16.13
C GLU A 144 -14.94 14.62 -17.22
N PRO A 145 -16.09 14.46 -17.93
CA PRO A 145 -16.17 13.51 -19.03
C PRO A 145 -15.08 13.74 -20.09
N GLY A 146 -14.32 12.71 -20.39
CA GLY A 146 -13.22 12.75 -21.37
C GLY A 146 -11.84 13.08 -20.78
N ASP A 147 -11.75 13.42 -19.50
CA ASP A 147 -10.49 13.51 -18.75
C ASP A 147 -9.83 12.15 -18.56
N GLU A 148 -8.60 12.16 -18.05
CA GLU A 148 -7.79 10.95 -17.91
C GLU A 148 -7.21 10.83 -16.50
N VAL A 149 -7.25 9.60 -15.97
CA VAL A 149 -6.47 9.18 -14.80
C VAL A 149 -5.36 8.25 -15.31
N CYS A 150 -4.12 8.56 -15.00
CA CYS A 150 -2.96 7.78 -15.44
C CYS A 150 -2.42 6.97 -14.26
N ILE A 151 -2.24 5.67 -14.46
CA ILE A 151 -1.67 4.72 -13.47
C ILE A 151 -0.65 3.81 -14.15
N THR A 152 0.18 3.10 -13.37
CA THR A 152 1.02 2.05 -13.96
C THR A 152 0.25 0.74 -14.10
N ILE A 153 0.67 -0.14 -15.02
CA ILE A 153 0.12 -1.51 -15.08
C ILE A 153 0.58 -2.36 -13.89
N MET A 154 1.61 -1.92 -13.17
CA MET A 154 2.20 -2.60 -12.01
C MET A 154 1.50 -2.28 -10.68
N GLU A 155 0.36 -1.61 -10.71
CA GLU A 155 -0.34 -1.20 -9.50
C GLU A 155 -0.92 -2.39 -8.72
N HIS A 156 -0.83 -2.31 -7.41
CA HIS A 156 -1.65 -3.16 -6.53
C HIS A 156 -3.13 -2.86 -6.75
N HIS A 157 -4.00 -3.85 -6.62
CA HIS A 157 -5.45 -3.70 -6.83
C HIS A 157 -6.08 -2.55 -6.02
N SER A 158 -5.53 -2.22 -4.86
CA SER A 158 -5.98 -1.08 -4.03
C SER A 158 -5.79 0.28 -4.71
N ASN A 159 -4.84 0.40 -5.65
CA ASN A 159 -4.60 1.60 -6.46
C ASN A 159 -5.07 1.45 -7.92
N LEU A 160 -5.71 0.36 -8.27
CA LEU A 160 -6.31 0.14 -9.60
C LEU A 160 -7.83 0.27 -9.55
N ILE A 161 -8.49 -0.53 -8.70
CA ILE A 161 -9.95 -0.65 -8.67
C ILE A 161 -10.65 0.67 -8.35
N PRO A 162 -10.20 1.48 -7.35
CA PRO A 162 -10.83 2.77 -7.07
C PRO A 162 -10.80 3.73 -8.26
N TRP A 163 -9.70 3.76 -9.02
CA TRP A 163 -9.58 4.62 -10.19
C TRP A 163 -10.41 4.14 -11.37
N GLN A 164 -10.54 2.81 -11.57
CA GLN A 164 -11.48 2.27 -12.56
C GLN A 164 -12.91 2.72 -12.27
N GLN A 165 -13.31 2.69 -11.00
CA GLN A 165 -14.63 3.14 -10.59
C GLN A 165 -14.80 4.65 -10.77
N ALA A 166 -13.84 5.45 -10.29
CA ALA A 166 -13.86 6.91 -10.42
C ALA A 166 -13.96 7.35 -11.90
N CYS A 167 -13.16 6.73 -12.79
CA CYS A 167 -13.23 7.00 -14.23
C CYS A 167 -14.59 6.66 -14.81
N ARG A 168 -15.18 5.52 -14.44
CA ARG A 168 -16.51 5.11 -14.90
C ARG A 168 -17.57 6.10 -14.46
N ASP A 169 -17.55 6.53 -13.20
CA ASP A 169 -18.54 7.42 -12.63
C ASP A 169 -18.44 8.84 -13.21
N ALA A 170 -17.22 9.31 -13.54
CA ALA A 170 -16.98 10.62 -14.14
C ALA A 170 -17.05 10.66 -15.68
N GLY A 171 -17.20 9.51 -16.36
CA GLY A 171 -17.04 9.43 -17.82
C GLY A 171 -15.61 9.73 -18.30
N ALA A 172 -14.63 9.57 -17.42
CA ALA A 172 -13.20 9.73 -17.68
C ALA A 172 -12.57 8.42 -18.18
N LYS A 173 -11.31 8.46 -18.61
CA LYS A 173 -10.56 7.31 -19.10
C LYS A 173 -9.45 6.93 -18.15
N LEU A 174 -9.23 5.62 -17.96
CA LEU A 174 -8.06 5.11 -17.29
C LEU A 174 -6.95 4.83 -18.33
N VAL A 175 -5.81 5.46 -18.14
CA VAL A 175 -4.63 5.34 -19.01
C VAL A 175 -3.53 4.59 -18.25
N TYR A 176 -2.92 3.60 -18.92
CA TYR A 176 -1.86 2.79 -18.30
C TYR A 176 -0.49 3.17 -18.82
N LEU A 177 0.47 3.37 -17.91
CA LEU A 177 1.90 3.41 -18.19
C LEU A 177 2.45 1.98 -18.13
N TYR A 178 3.22 1.62 -19.16
CA TYR A 178 3.82 0.30 -19.26
C TYR A 178 5.33 0.40 -18.98
N PRO A 179 5.89 -0.48 -18.14
CA PRO A 179 7.32 -0.58 -17.97
C PRO A 179 7.97 -1.24 -19.22
N ASP A 180 9.27 -1.04 -19.34
CA ASP A 180 10.11 -1.82 -20.25
C ASP A 180 10.37 -3.25 -19.71
N GLU A 181 11.27 -3.98 -20.39
CA GLU A 181 11.65 -5.36 -20.02
C GLU A 181 12.34 -5.45 -18.66
N ASP A 182 12.94 -4.36 -18.18
CA ASP A 182 13.59 -4.25 -16.86
C ASP A 182 12.63 -3.79 -15.77
N GLY A 183 11.34 -3.56 -16.08
CA GLY A 183 10.33 -3.10 -15.12
C GLY A 183 10.37 -1.60 -14.85
N ILE A 184 11.05 -0.82 -15.69
CA ILE A 184 11.23 0.63 -15.52
C ILE A 184 10.25 1.39 -16.42
N ILE A 185 9.54 2.35 -15.85
CA ILE A 185 8.73 3.30 -16.63
C ILE A 185 9.67 4.36 -17.22
N GLN A 186 9.90 4.28 -18.50
CA GLN A 186 10.78 5.21 -19.21
C GLN A 186 10.11 6.59 -19.40
N PRO A 187 10.90 7.69 -19.41
CA PRO A 187 10.38 9.04 -19.63
C PRO A 187 9.55 9.16 -20.91
N GLU A 188 9.94 8.48 -21.98
CA GLU A 188 9.26 8.47 -23.27
C GLU A 188 7.85 7.88 -23.20
N GLU A 189 7.63 6.89 -22.33
CA GLU A 189 6.28 6.34 -22.06
C GLU A 189 5.41 7.36 -21.32
N MET A 190 6.00 8.09 -20.36
CA MET A 190 5.31 9.17 -19.66
C MET A 190 4.95 10.32 -20.60
N ASP A 191 5.89 10.80 -21.42
CA ASP A 191 5.67 11.88 -22.38
C ASP A 191 4.60 11.54 -23.41
N LYS A 192 4.50 10.27 -23.80
CA LYS A 192 3.50 9.78 -24.74
C LYS A 192 2.09 9.70 -24.15
N LYS A 193 1.98 9.42 -22.85
CA LYS A 193 0.70 9.07 -22.20
C LYS A 193 0.15 10.20 -21.32
N ILE A 194 1.00 11.01 -20.73
CA ILE A 194 0.60 12.11 -19.87
C ILE A 194 0.44 13.38 -20.72
N GLY A 195 -0.75 13.95 -20.69
CA GLY A 195 -1.09 15.10 -21.52
C GLY A 195 -2.07 16.05 -20.83
N PRO A 196 -2.58 17.07 -21.55
CA PRO A 196 -3.47 18.08 -20.98
C PRO A 196 -4.78 17.52 -20.40
N LYS A 197 -5.18 16.32 -20.81
CA LYS A 197 -6.37 15.62 -20.29
C LYS A 197 -6.08 14.84 -19.02
N THR A 198 -4.82 14.58 -18.69
CA THR A 198 -4.44 13.85 -17.49
C THR A 198 -4.62 14.74 -16.28
N LYS A 199 -5.61 14.46 -15.44
CA LYS A 199 -5.92 15.21 -14.22
C LYS A 199 -5.34 14.56 -12.98
N ILE A 200 -5.18 13.25 -13.02
CA ILE A 200 -4.67 12.48 -11.88
C ILE A 200 -3.59 11.53 -12.40
N LEU A 201 -2.46 11.51 -11.69
CA LEU A 201 -1.41 10.53 -11.83
C LEU A 201 -1.26 9.81 -10.49
N SER A 202 -1.50 8.48 -10.48
CA SER A 202 -1.40 7.68 -9.27
C SER A 202 -0.53 6.45 -9.55
N VAL A 203 0.69 6.45 -9.01
CA VAL A 203 1.72 5.47 -9.36
C VAL A 203 2.34 4.84 -8.11
N VAL A 204 2.63 3.54 -8.18
CA VAL A 204 3.42 2.85 -7.18
C VAL A 204 4.88 3.28 -7.28
N HIS A 205 5.52 3.52 -6.11
CA HIS A 205 6.95 3.84 -6.08
C HIS A 205 7.81 2.58 -6.28
N VAL A 206 7.43 1.48 -5.61
CA VAL A 206 8.05 0.16 -5.74
C VAL A 206 6.95 -0.88 -5.79
N SER A 207 6.86 -1.63 -6.88
CA SER A 207 5.87 -2.69 -7.05
C SER A 207 6.30 -3.97 -6.35
N ASN A 208 5.36 -4.71 -5.82
CA ASN A 208 5.56 -6.06 -5.26
C ASN A 208 5.54 -7.14 -6.37
#